data_2d2542f33cf55e555373643009e74b1b
#
_entry.id   2d2542f33cf55e555373643009e74b1b
#
_cell.length_a   1.000
_cell.length_b   1.000
_cell.length_c   1.000
_cell.angle_alpha   90.00
_cell.angle_beta   90.00
_cell.angle_gamma   90.00
#
_symmetry.space_group_name_H-M   'P 1'
#
loop_
_entity.id
_entity.type
_entity.pdbx_description
1 polymer ?
#
loop_
_entity_poly.entity_id
_entity_poly.type
_entity_poly.pdbx_seq_one_letter_code
_entity_poly.pdbx_strand_id
1 'polypeptide(L)'
;MDALASLLDGPRARGAFLLRSVMTPPWSLRVLAAAPITLLAMAEGEAWIIPDEGESVWLGPGDVAVTRGPDLYIVADDPGTLPDIVIHPGQRCTTVDGEDLYETLNLGVRTWGKDPNGSTVMLVGAYEAMGDVSERLLRALPPVLSLGNDQWDCPLIPLQVDEVVKDDPGQSAVLDRLLDL
;
A
#
# COMPACT_ATOMS: atom_id res chain seq x y z
N MET A 1 -26.56 5.71 20.78
CA MET A 1 -25.18 5.71 20.29
C MET A 1 -25.02 4.50 19.39
N ASP A 2 -24.76 4.71 18.13
CA ASP A 2 -24.59 3.64 17.15
C ASP A 2 -23.21 3.01 17.35
N ALA A 3 -23.17 1.76 17.81
CA ALA A 3 -21.93 1.03 18.08
C ALA A 3 -21.11 0.81 16.80
N LEU A 4 -21.75 0.74 15.64
CA LEU A 4 -21.13 0.68 14.34
C LEU A 4 -20.47 2.02 13.98
N ALA A 5 -21.13 3.14 14.23
CA ALA A 5 -20.54 4.46 14.02
C ALA A 5 -19.27 4.67 14.88
N SER A 6 -19.30 4.18 16.15
CA SER A 6 -18.11 4.25 17.02
C SER A 6 -16.95 3.33 16.57
N LEU A 7 -17.27 2.22 15.89
CA LEU A 7 -16.25 1.34 15.30
C LEU A 7 -15.68 1.92 14.00
N LEU A 8 -16.53 2.62 13.24
CA LEU A 8 -16.16 3.29 11.99
C LEU A 8 -15.54 4.69 12.21
N ASP A 9 -15.74 5.29 13.39
CA ASP A 9 -15.06 6.53 13.82
C ASP A 9 -13.62 6.25 14.31
N GLY A 10 -13.15 5.03 14.04
CA GLY A 10 -11.84 4.50 14.39
C GLY A 10 -10.66 5.20 13.72
N PRO A 11 -9.81 4.50 13.01
CA PRO A 11 -8.57 5.09 12.50
C PRO A 11 -8.89 6.11 11.41
N ARG A 12 -8.76 7.39 11.75
CA ARG A 12 -8.69 8.43 10.73
C ARG A 12 -7.30 8.40 10.12
N ALA A 13 -7.20 8.62 8.81
CA ALA A 13 -5.94 8.68 8.06
C ALA A 13 -5.04 9.87 8.44
N ARG A 14 -4.91 10.14 9.75
CA ARG A 14 -4.01 11.18 10.25
C ARG A 14 -2.59 10.66 10.20
N GLY A 15 -1.80 11.25 9.30
CA GLY A 15 -0.43 10.83 9.05
C GLY A 15 -0.33 9.57 8.20
N ALA A 16 -1.37 9.22 7.46
CA ALA A 16 -1.28 8.19 6.44
C ALA A 16 -0.39 8.69 5.29
N PHE A 17 0.49 7.81 4.86
CA PHE A 17 1.32 8.05 3.68
C PHE A 17 0.66 7.42 2.47
N LEU A 18 0.28 8.21 1.48
CA LEU A 18 -0.25 7.71 0.21
C LEU A 18 0.77 7.90 -0.90
N LEU A 19 1.07 6.84 -1.62
CA LEU A 19 2.07 6.79 -2.67
C LEU A 19 1.53 6.03 -3.88
N ARG A 20 1.87 6.51 -5.08
CA ARG A 20 1.69 5.80 -6.33
C ARG A 20 2.99 5.07 -6.68
N SER A 21 2.91 3.77 -6.83
CA SER A 21 4.03 2.91 -7.25
C SER A 21 3.86 2.51 -8.71
N VAL A 22 4.90 2.69 -9.55
CA VAL A 22 4.87 2.36 -10.97
C VAL A 22 6.04 1.42 -11.30
N MET A 23 5.70 0.21 -11.73
CA MET A 23 6.67 -0.86 -11.92
C MET A 23 6.59 -1.49 -13.32
N THR A 24 7.73 -1.96 -13.80
CA THR A 24 7.83 -2.78 -15.02
C THR A 24 8.45 -4.13 -14.64
N PRO A 25 7.81 -5.27 -14.96
CA PRO A 25 8.36 -6.59 -14.69
C PRO A 25 9.76 -6.80 -15.32
N PRO A 26 10.68 -7.53 -14.65
CA PRO A 26 10.50 -8.13 -13.34
C PRO A 26 10.74 -7.14 -12.19
N TRP A 27 9.94 -7.27 -11.11
CA TRP A 27 10.13 -6.47 -9.90
C TRP A 27 9.67 -7.22 -8.65
N SER A 28 10.34 -7.00 -7.54
CA SER A 28 9.97 -7.58 -6.26
C SER A 28 10.46 -6.72 -5.10
N LEU A 29 9.57 -6.45 -4.16
CA LEU A 29 9.76 -5.56 -3.02
C LEU A 29 9.72 -6.39 -1.74
N ARG A 30 10.78 -6.40 -0.94
CA ARG A 30 10.75 -6.92 0.43
C ARG A 30 10.31 -5.81 1.38
N VAL A 31 9.17 -5.94 2.02
CA VAL A 31 8.62 -4.92 2.93
C VAL A 31 8.94 -5.25 4.37
N LEU A 32 9.76 -4.41 5.00
CA LEU A 32 10.18 -4.46 6.40
C LEU A 32 9.61 -3.29 7.21
N ALA A 33 8.73 -2.48 6.60
CA ALA A 33 8.27 -1.20 7.14
C ALA A 33 7.53 -1.31 8.48
N ALA A 34 6.94 -2.47 8.79
CA ALA A 34 6.24 -2.75 10.06
C ALA A 34 5.13 -1.74 10.40
N ALA A 35 4.55 -1.08 9.39
CA ALA A 35 3.38 -0.22 9.58
C ALA A 35 2.22 -1.04 10.14
N PRO A 36 1.45 -0.53 11.11
CA PRO A 36 0.32 -1.25 11.69
C PRO A 36 -0.69 -1.75 10.67
N ILE A 37 -0.99 -0.92 9.67
CA ILE A 37 -1.79 -1.28 8.48
C ILE A 37 -1.11 -0.68 7.25
N THR A 38 -1.07 -1.47 6.17
CA THR A 38 -0.79 -0.96 4.83
C THR A 38 -1.91 -1.38 3.89
N LEU A 39 -2.46 -0.41 3.18
CA LEU A 39 -3.44 -0.61 2.12
C LEU A 39 -2.70 -0.65 0.78
N LEU A 40 -3.00 -1.66 -0.04
CA LEU A 40 -2.54 -1.76 -1.42
C LEU A 40 -3.77 -1.82 -2.34
N ALA A 41 -3.86 -0.93 -3.31
CA ALA A 41 -4.92 -0.95 -4.31
C ALA A 41 -4.31 -1.03 -5.71
N MET A 42 -4.72 -2.02 -6.49
CA MET A 42 -4.23 -2.20 -7.85
C MET A 42 -5.02 -1.32 -8.81
N ALA A 43 -4.34 -0.39 -9.48
CA ALA A 43 -4.94 0.42 -10.53
C ALA A 43 -4.76 -0.22 -11.91
N GLU A 44 -3.55 -0.71 -12.20
CA GLU A 44 -3.20 -1.37 -13.46
C GLU A 44 -2.23 -2.52 -13.23
N GLY A 45 -2.28 -3.54 -14.09
CA GLY A 45 -1.39 -4.69 -14.01
C GLY A 45 -1.77 -5.67 -12.89
N GLU A 46 -0.80 -6.43 -12.42
CA GLU A 46 -0.96 -7.51 -11.45
C GLU A 46 0.14 -7.47 -10.41
N ALA A 47 -0.16 -7.99 -9.22
CA ALA A 47 0.83 -8.17 -8.15
C ALA A 47 0.48 -9.38 -7.28
N TRP A 48 1.50 -9.95 -6.64
CA TRP A 48 1.38 -10.94 -5.58
C TRP A 48 1.81 -10.34 -4.26
N ILE A 49 1.04 -10.58 -3.21
CA ILE A 49 1.45 -10.34 -1.82
C ILE A 49 1.80 -11.68 -1.22
N ILE A 50 3.03 -11.83 -0.77
CA ILE A 50 3.61 -13.08 -0.27
C ILE A 50 4.04 -12.82 1.18
N PRO A 51 3.18 -13.12 2.18
CA PRO A 51 3.55 -13.00 3.59
C PRO A 51 4.58 -14.07 3.97
N ASP A 52 5.39 -13.79 5.00
CA ASP A 52 6.32 -14.80 5.53
C ASP A 52 5.58 -16.01 6.12
N GLU A 53 4.37 -15.78 6.64
CA GLU A 53 3.48 -16.82 7.15
C GLU A 53 2.10 -16.66 6.53
N GLY A 54 1.57 -17.75 5.96
CA GLY A 54 0.24 -17.77 5.34
C GLY A 54 0.27 -17.99 3.82
N GLU A 55 -0.86 -17.79 3.20
CA GLU A 55 -1.02 -17.99 1.77
C GLU A 55 -0.71 -16.72 0.98
N SER A 56 -0.10 -16.88 -0.19
CA SER A 56 0.12 -15.78 -1.13
C SER A 56 -1.21 -15.34 -1.74
N VAL A 57 -1.37 -14.03 -1.92
CA VAL A 57 -2.58 -13.41 -2.46
C VAL A 57 -2.24 -12.73 -3.78
N TRP A 58 -2.97 -13.08 -4.83
CA TRP A 58 -2.90 -12.39 -6.11
C TRP A 58 -3.86 -11.21 -6.13
N LEU A 59 -3.43 -10.12 -6.74
CA LEU A 59 -4.22 -8.90 -6.95
C LEU A 59 -4.20 -8.52 -8.44
N GLY A 60 -5.37 -8.35 -9.01
CA GLY A 60 -5.60 -7.77 -10.33
C GLY A 60 -6.12 -6.33 -10.27
N PRO A 61 -6.38 -5.69 -11.43
CA PRO A 61 -6.87 -4.32 -11.49
C PRO A 61 -8.21 -4.15 -10.73
N GLY A 62 -8.27 -3.14 -9.86
CA GLY A 62 -9.42 -2.86 -9.01
C GLY A 62 -9.43 -3.62 -7.68
N ASP A 63 -8.55 -4.61 -7.49
CA ASP A 63 -8.45 -5.33 -6.23
C ASP A 63 -7.75 -4.49 -5.16
N VAL A 64 -8.15 -4.71 -3.92
CA VAL A 64 -7.60 -4.05 -2.74
C VAL A 64 -7.12 -5.10 -1.75
N ALA A 65 -5.98 -4.86 -1.13
CA ALA A 65 -5.51 -5.65 0.00
C ALA A 65 -5.10 -4.79 1.17
N VAL A 66 -5.26 -5.33 2.36
CA VAL A 66 -4.77 -4.78 3.62
C VAL A 66 -3.76 -5.75 4.19
N THR A 67 -2.55 -5.30 4.44
CA THR A 67 -1.54 -6.04 5.20
C THR A 67 -1.48 -5.52 6.63
N ARG A 68 -1.33 -6.44 7.57
CA ARG A 68 -1.24 -6.14 9.00
C ARG A 68 0.23 -6.18 9.45
N GLY A 69 0.69 -5.12 10.11
CA GLY A 69 1.99 -5.15 10.79
C GLY A 69 1.95 -5.82 12.18
N PRO A 70 3.10 -6.21 12.70
CA PRO A 70 4.44 -6.05 12.14
C PRO A 70 4.88 -7.15 11.16
N ASP A 71 3.92 -7.92 10.63
CA ASP A 71 4.23 -9.06 9.75
C ASP A 71 4.97 -8.58 8.49
N LEU A 72 5.99 -9.33 8.10
CA LEU A 72 6.82 -9.02 6.94
C LEU A 72 6.28 -9.74 5.70
N TYR A 73 6.40 -9.11 4.54
CA TYR A 73 5.90 -9.68 3.29
C TYR A 73 6.71 -9.21 2.08
N ILE A 74 6.49 -9.88 0.96
CA ILE A 74 6.99 -9.48 -0.35
C ILE A 74 5.80 -9.03 -1.20
N VAL A 75 6.00 -8.01 -2.03
CA VAL A 75 5.10 -7.65 -3.13
C VAL A 75 5.87 -7.80 -4.42
N ALA A 76 5.36 -8.59 -5.36
CA ALA A 76 6.10 -8.93 -6.57
C ALA A 76 5.19 -9.10 -7.79
N ASP A 77 5.75 -8.99 -8.99
CA ASP A 77 5.07 -9.32 -10.24
C ASP A 77 4.79 -10.82 -10.38
N ASP A 78 5.69 -11.65 -9.87
CA ASP A 78 5.57 -13.11 -9.86
C ASP A 78 6.13 -13.67 -8.54
N PRO A 79 5.54 -14.72 -7.95
CA PRO A 79 6.03 -15.31 -6.70
C PRO A 79 7.46 -15.84 -6.77
N GLY A 80 7.97 -16.13 -7.95
CA GLY A 80 9.35 -16.57 -8.18
C GLY A 80 10.35 -15.45 -8.34
N THR A 81 9.92 -14.19 -8.46
CA THR A 81 10.82 -13.04 -8.60
C THR A 81 11.45 -12.70 -7.24
N LEU A 82 12.78 -12.82 -7.18
CA LEU A 82 13.53 -12.50 -5.96
C LEU A 82 13.49 -10.99 -5.67
N PRO A 83 13.37 -10.59 -4.39
CA PRO A 83 13.42 -9.18 -4.02
C PRO A 83 14.69 -8.48 -4.47
N ASP A 84 14.54 -7.36 -5.12
CA ASP A 84 15.63 -6.47 -5.54
C ASP A 84 15.56 -5.10 -4.86
N ILE A 85 14.43 -4.78 -4.25
CA ILE A 85 14.21 -3.58 -3.45
C ILE A 85 13.77 -3.98 -2.03
N VAL A 86 14.31 -3.28 -1.03
CA VAL A 86 13.95 -3.45 0.38
C VAL A 86 13.37 -2.15 0.91
N ILE A 87 12.14 -2.20 1.44
CA ILE A 87 11.45 -1.07 2.07
C ILE A 87 11.60 -1.19 3.59
N HIS A 88 12.37 -0.30 4.18
CA HIS A 88 12.64 -0.24 5.61
C HIS A 88 11.61 0.62 6.37
N PRO A 89 11.58 0.53 7.72
CA PRO A 89 10.83 1.50 8.53
C PRO A 89 11.20 2.95 8.17
N GLY A 90 10.18 3.83 8.15
CA GLY A 90 10.33 5.23 7.72
C GLY A 90 10.42 5.41 6.20
N GLN A 91 9.94 4.43 5.43
CA GLN A 91 9.83 4.47 3.96
C GLN A 91 11.19 4.60 3.23
N ARG A 92 12.28 4.25 3.88
CA ARG A 92 13.58 4.21 3.23
C ARG A 92 13.67 3.00 2.31
N CYS A 93 14.05 3.20 1.04
CA CYS A 93 14.21 2.16 0.03
C CYS A 93 15.70 1.92 -0.26
N THR A 94 16.11 0.65 -0.25
CA THR A 94 17.48 0.25 -0.61
C THR A 94 17.47 -0.94 -1.57
N THR A 95 18.61 -1.19 -2.22
CA THR A 95 18.89 -2.50 -2.80
C THR A 95 19.03 -3.55 -1.69
N VAL A 96 19.08 -4.84 -2.04
CA VAL A 96 19.40 -5.91 -1.08
C VAL A 96 20.79 -5.76 -0.47
N ASP A 97 21.74 -5.13 -1.17
CA ASP A 97 23.09 -4.85 -0.70
C ASP A 97 23.19 -3.57 0.16
N GLY A 98 22.07 -2.86 0.34
CA GLY A 98 21.95 -1.70 1.20
C GLY A 98 22.22 -0.34 0.55
N GLU A 99 22.38 -0.28 -0.77
CA GLU A 99 22.51 0.99 -1.50
C GLU A 99 21.17 1.74 -1.49
N ASP A 100 21.21 3.03 -1.23
CA ASP A 100 20.02 3.87 -1.18
C ASP A 100 19.43 4.08 -2.58
N LEU A 101 18.11 3.93 -2.71
CA LEU A 101 17.39 4.02 -3.97
C LEU A 101 16.47 5.25 -4.06
N TYR A 102 16.52 6.17 -3.07
CA TYR A 102 15.60 7.30 -3.01
C TYR A 102 15.58 8.13 -4.31
N GLU A 103 16.75 8.54 -4.78
CA GLU A 103 16.86 9.35 -6.01
C GLU A 103 16.54 8.53 -7.27
N THR A 104 16.94 7.26 -7.29
CA THR A 104 16.77 6.38 -8.46
C THR A 104 15.31 6.01 -8.70
N LEU A 105 14.55 5.81 -7.64
CA LEU A 105 13.14 5.41 -7.73
C LEU A 105 12.17 6.59 -7.67
N ASN A 106 12.63 7.83 -7.47
CA ASN A 106 11.78 9.00 -7.44
C ASN A 106 11.30 9.37 -8.85
N LEU A 107 10.01 9.24 -9.10
CA LEU A 107 9.37 9.55 -10.38
C LEU A 107 8.53 10.84 -10.32
N GLY A 108 8.58 11.60 -9.22
CA GLY A 108 7.85 12.85 -9.05
C GLY A 108 6.97 12.88 -7.81
N VAL A 109 5.95 13.75 -7.83
CA VAL A 109 5.08 13.98 -6.67
C VAL A 109 4.39 12.69 -6.25
N ARG A 110 4.67 12.24 -5.03
CA ARG A 110 4.14 11.00 -4.42
C ARG A 110 4.15 9.80 -5.39
N THR A 111 5.12 9.78 -6.31
CA THR A 111 5.26 8.72 -7.30
C THR A 111 6.66 8.17 -7.28
N TRP A 112 6.77 6.87 -7.20
CA TRP A 112 8.05 6.17 -7.22
C TRP A 112 7.96 4.88 -8.03
N GLY A 113 9.09 4.30 -8.37
CA GLY A 113 9.15 3.04 -9.10
C GLY A 113 10.31 2.97 -10.07
N LYS A 114 10.33 1.92 -10.86
CA LYS A 114 11.43 1.65 -11.81
C LYS A 114 11.26 2.37 -13.16
N ASP A 115 10.03 2.68 -13.53
CA ASP A 115 9.73 3.23 -14.87
C ASP A 115 8.42 4.05 -14.80
N PRO A 116 8.43 5.33 -15.22
CA PRO A 116 7.22 6.16 -15.20
C PRO A 116 6.10 5.65 -16.14
N ASN A 117 6.45 4.81 -17.11
CA ASN A 117 5.51 4.17 -18.04
C ASN A 117 5.33 2.67 -17.75
N GLY A 118 5.60 2.24 -16.53
CA GLY A 118 5.48 0.85 -16.12
C GLY A 118 4.06 0.32 -16.26
N SER A 119 3.95 -0.96 -16.54
CA SER A 119 2.67 -1.65 -16.77
C SER A 119 1.93 -2.03 -15.48
N THR A 120 2.55 -1.88 -14.32
CA THR A 120 1.93 -2.12 -13.02
C THR A 120 1.85 -0.82 -12.23
N VAL A 121 0.65 -0.42 -11.86
CA VAL A 121 0.38 0.78 -11.06
C VAL A 121 -0.38 0.38 -9.80
N MET A 122 0.20 0.67 -8.65
CA MET A 122 -0.41 0.45 -7.33
C MET A 122 -0.50 1.77 -6.56
N LEU A 123 -1.57 1.92 -5.78
CA LEU A 123 -1.64 2.88 -4.69
C LEU A 123 -1.27 2.17 -3.39
N VAL A 124 -0.40 2.78 -2.62
CA VAL A 124 0.05 2.26 -1.32
C VAL A 124 -0.23 3.31 -0.25
N GLY A 125 -1.07 2.96 0.71
CA GLY A 125 -1.38 3.79 1.88
C GLY A 125 -0.87 3.11 3.15
N ALA A 126 0.05 3.75 3.88
CA ALA A 126 0.54 3.23 5.16
C ALA A 126 0.05 4.10 6.33
N TYR A 127 -0.45 3.47 7.37
CA TYR A 127 -0.93 4.12 8.59
C TYR A 127 0.09 3.90 9.70
N GLU A 128 0.70 5.00 10.19
CA GLU A 128 1.81 4.93 11.16
C GLU A 128 1.36 4.91 12.62
N ALA A 129 0.14 5.38 12.91
CA ALA A 129 -0.35 5.48 14.29
C ALA A 129 -1.78 4.95 14.44
N MET A 130 -1.98 4.09 15.42
CA MET A 130 -3.29 3.54 15.76
C MET A 130 -3.52 3.59 17.28
N GLY A 131 -4.76 3.92 17.69
CA GLY A 131 -5.15 3.90 19.09
C GLY A 131 -5.48 2.49 19.60
N ASP A 132 -5.62 2.34 20.92
CA ASP A 132 -5.78 1.05 21.62
C ASP A 132 -6.93 0.16 21.11
N VAL A 133 -8.03 0.75 20.63
CA VAL A 133 -9.17 0.00 20.05
C VAL A 133 -8.79 -0.70 18.77
N SER A 134 -7.91 -0.08 18.00
CA SER A 134 -7.44 -0.57 16.70
C SER A 134 -6.51 -1.77 16.83
N GLU A 135 -5.71 -1.90 17.90
CA GLU A 135 -4.83 -3.06 18.11
C GLU A 135 -5.59 -4.38 18.29
N ARG A 136 -6.77 -4.34 18.92
CA ARG A 136 -7.60 -5.54 19.07
C ARG A 136 -8.20 -5.99 17.75
N LEU A 137 -8.62 -5.04 16.94
CA LEU A 137 -9.14 -5.31 15.60
C LEU A 137 -8.03 -5.87 14.71
N LEU A 138 -6.85 -5.25 14.73
CA LEU A 138 -5.68 -5.71 13.95
C LEU A 138 -5.31 -7.16 14.28
N ARG A 139 -5.30 -7.51 15.56
CA ARG A 139 -5.00 -8.90 15.98
C ARG A 139 -6.03 -9.93 15.49
N ALA A 140 -7.25 -9.51 15.18
CA ALA A 140 -8.29 -10.37 14.63
C ALA A 140 -8.22 -10.52 13.10
N LEU A 141 -7.49 -9.64 12.42
CA LEU A 141 -7.31 -9.71 10.96
C LEU A 141 -6.26 -10.77 10.59
N PRO A 142 -6.42 -11.44 9.45
CA PRO A 142 -5.35 -12.27 8.88
C PRO A 142 -4.13 -11.38 8.52
N PRO A 143 -2.94 -11.95 8.30
CA PRO A 143 -1.76 -11.18 7.85
C PRO A 143 -2.02 -10.36 6.59
N VAL A 144 -2.77 -10.93 5.65
CA VAL A 144 -3.25 -10.27 4.43
C VAL A 144 -4.75 -10.51 4.30
N LEU A 145 -5.51 -9.43 4.14
CA LEU A 145 -6.93 -9.46 3.79
C LEU A 145 -7.07 -8.85 2.41
N SER A 146 -7.72 -9.54 1.47
CA SER A 146 -7.97 -9.02 0.12
C SER A 146 -9.46 -8.95 -0.19
N LEU A 147 -9.83 -7.97 -1.01
CA LEU A 147 -11.16 -7.80 -1.59
C LEU A 147 -10.98 -7.68 -3.10
N GLY A 148 -11.53 -8.64 -3.83
CA GLY A 148 -11.55 -8.62 -5.28
C GLY A 148 -12.53 -7.59 -5.83
N ASN A 149 -12.22 -7.05 -6.99
CA ASN A 149 -13.08 -6.09 -7.69
C ASN A 149 -14.47 -6.67 -8.03
N ASP A 150 -14.59 -7.98 -8.14
CA ASP A 150 -15.87 -8.70 -8.32
C ASP A 150 -16.75 -8.67 -7.06
N GLN A 151 -16.15 -8.49 -5.90
CA GLN A 151 -16.85 -8.42 -4.61
C GLN A 151 -17.12 -6.97 -4.17
N TRP A 152 -16.25 -6.06 -4.56
CA TRP A 152 -16.34 -4.64 -4.17
C TRP A 152 -15.74 -3.74 -5.25
N ASP A 153 -16.59 -3.19 -6.10
CA ASP A 153 -16.22 -2.14 -7.06
C ASP A 153 -15.97 -0.83 -6.30
N CYS A 154 -14.69 -0.46 -6.16
CA CYS A 154 -14.29 0.74 -5.45
C CYS A 154 -14.07 1.91 -6.44
N PRO A 155 -15.03 2.84 -6.56
CA PRO A 155 -14.90 3.98 -7.47
C PRO A 155 -13.82 4.98 -7.03
N LEU A 156 -13.28 4.82 -5.83
CA LEU A 156 -12.27 5.73 -5.27
C LEU A 156 -10.87 5.44 -5.82
N ILE A 157 -10.57 4.23 -6.29
CA ILE A 157 -9.24 3.88 -6.80
C ILE A 157 -8.84 4.78 -7.98
N PRO A 158 -9.62 4.91 -9.07
CA PRO A 158 -9.27 5.82 -10.16
C PRO A 158 -9.13 7.27 -9.70
N LEU A 159 -10.02 7.72 -8.81
CA LEU A 159 -9.97 9.07 -8.26
C LEU A 159 -8.67 9.32 -7.48
N GLN A 160 -8.24 8.37 -6.66
CA GLN A 160 -7.00 8.47 -5.89
C GLN A 160 -5.76 8.44 -6.79
N VAL A 161 -5.76 7.64 -7.87
CA VAL A 161 -4.68 7.60 -8.86
C VAL A 161 -4.47 8.97 -9.51
N ASP A 162 -5.56 9.63 -9.88
CA ASP A 162 -5.52 10.96 -10.50
C ASP A 162 -5.14 12.05 -9.48
N GLU A 163 -5.57 11.89 -8.23
CA GLU A 163 -5.39 12.89 -7.18
C GLU A 163 -4.00 12.85 -6.57
N VAL A 164 -3.40 11.67 -6.41
CA VAL A 164 -2.12 11.50 -5.72
C VAL A 164 -0.94 12.21 -6.39
N VAL A 165 -1.01 12.39 -7.70
CA VAL A 165 0.06 13.03 -8.51
C VAL A 165 -0.01 14.56 -8.53
N LYS A 166 -1.09 15.17 -8.01
CA LYS A 166 -1.25 16.62 -7.96
C LYS A 166 -0.43 17.22 -6.82
N ASP A 167 0.00 18.45 -6.98
CA ASP A 167 0.75 19.23 -5.98
C ASP A 167 0.06 20.58 -5.69
N ASP A 168 -1.26 20.52 -5.54
CA ASP A 168 -2.08 21.69 -5.25
C ASP A 168 -2.07 22.05 -3.75
N PRO A 169 -2.24 23.32 -3.38
CA PRO A 169 -2.40 23.71 -1.99
C PRO A 169 -3.56 22.97 -1.32
N GLY A 170 -3.27 22.29 -0.20
CA GLY A 170 -4.27 21.51 0.54
C GLY A 170 -4.42 20.05 0.07
N GLN A 171 -3.64 19.62 -0.91
CA GLN A 171 -3.68 18.28 -1.47
C GLN A 171 -3.58 17.17 -0.41
N SER A 172 -2.71 17.33 0.58
CA SER A 172 -2.57 16.36 1.68
C SER A 172 -3.90 16.13 2.42
N ALA A 173 -4.66 17.22 2.66
CA ALA A 173 -5.96 17.10 3.33
C ALA A 173 -7.02 16.40 2.46
N VAL A 174 -6.95 16.55 1.14
CA VAL A 174 -7.81 15.84 0.19
C VAL A 174 -7.49 14.35 0.21
N LEU A 175 -6.21 13.98 0.14
CA LEU A 175 -5.76 12.59 0.16
C LEU A 175 -6.09 11.90 1.49
N ASP A 176 -5.91 12.58 2.63
CA ASP A 176 -6.32 12.06 3.94
C ASP A 176 -7.82 11.74 3.98
N ARG A 177 -8.65 12.60 3.37
CA ARG A 177 -10.10 12.37 3.29
C ARG A 177 -10.49 11.24 2.35
N LEU A 178 -9.79 11.09 1.24
CA LEU A 178 -10.01 9.97 0.31
C LEU A 178 -9.62 8.63 0.93
N LEU A 179 -8.62 8.62 1.82
CA LEU A 179 -8.21 7.42 2.57
C LEU A 179 -9.16 7.09 3.73
N ASP A 180 -9.93 8.06 4.23
CA ASP A 180 -10.94 7.87 5.29
C ASP A 180 -12.25 7.27 4.75
N LEU A 181 -12.46 7.23 3.44
CA LEU A 181 -13.68 6.73 2.77
C LEU A 181 -13.61 5.24 2.46
#